data_8c93ecaf1ea5f24fe65d307186e8bdea
#
_entry.id   8c93ecaf1ea5f24fe65d307186e8bdea
#
_cell.length_a   1.000
_cell.length_b   1.000
_cell.length_c   1.000
_cell.angle_alpha   90.00
_cell.angle_beta   90.00
_cell.angle_gamma   90.00
#
_symmetry.space_group_name_H-M   'P 1'
#
loop_
_entity.id
_entity.type
_entity.pdbx_description
1 polymer ?
#
loop_
_entity_poly.entity_id
_entity_poly.type
_entity_poly.pdbx_seq_one_letter_code
_entity_poly.pdbx_strand_id
1 'polypeptide(L)'
;MEGDGFLFKASLKNNNIPELGAVTVEFPIPEDRYEETIRALEKIKIGTTLDKDCCVADLRSTDCPALRRTINRMANVDELDWLAKQLESFDRYELLQFNSAAERFDLSSVGEMMDLSFCSREVTVISDFNDLENVGRRHYLTLLITGTPEEQGPLVGTETAQRLIAGQPGHVTQYGVVYDNGMKLKQAYDGKHLPQSWWAENCLMELEIGAQGETDKKKFEWVQLPTSQIKLERAMLRAGISSCGEMQLLFSGSRFSDEVDCALDFEQESLFELNRLCQTCANFQDADFEKLGAVCQMAKPACAANIRQLAENLDQCDFAPDAHTPEELGKYMIRRSGRYEYDEKLKDFYNYGDYGVEKMLREGGEFVDRGYVSYHGALTLEELMRDDPAESYQQEQEANMEGMAW
;
A
#
# COMPACT_ATOMS: atom_id res chain seq x y z
N MET A 1 0.47 13.13 17.39
CA MET A 1 -0.40 14.28 17.04
C MET A 1 -1.74 13.69 16.67
N GLU A 2 -2.81 13.99 17.40
CA GLU A 2 -4.16 13.69 16.94
C GLU A 2 -4.43 14.64 15.77
N GLY A 3 -4.07 14.23 14.58
CA GLY A 3 -4.40 14.93 13.36
C GLY A 3 -5.83 14.58 12.95
N ASP A 4 -6.50 15.49 12.27
CA ASP A 4 -7.87 15.37 11.76
C ASP A 4 -8.09 14.20 10.76
N GLY A 5 -7.15 13.26 10.62
CA GLY A 5 -7.24 12.08 9.75
C GLY A 5 -7.15 12.38 8.25
N PHE A 6 -6.77 13.59 7.84
CA PHE A 6 -6.58 13.98 6.44
C PHE A 6 -5.42 14.98 6.31
N LEU A 7 -4.72 14.95 5.18
CA LEU A 7 -3.59 15.85 4.89
C LEU A 7 -4.07 17.22 4.36
N PHE A 8 -5.12 17.21 3.53
CA PHE A 8 -5.76 18.44 3.02
C PHE A 8 -7.23 18.22 2.70
N LYS A 9 -7.98 19.34 2.66
CA LYS A 9 -9.36 19.40 2.14
C LYS A 9 -9.37 20.20 0.85
N ALA A 10 -10.03 19.70 -0.19
CA ALA A 10 -10.26 20.44 -1.42
C ALA A 10 -11.75 20.56 -1.73
N SER A 11 -12.16 21.73 -2.17
CA SER A 11 -13.50 21.99 -2.70
C SER A 11 -13.46 21.83 -4.21
N LEU A 12 -14.14 20.81 -4.73
CA LEU A 12 -14.15 20.45 -6.14
C LEU A 12 -15.45 20.87 -6.79
N LYS A 13 -15.39 21.48 -7.97
CA LYS A 13 -16.57 21.94 -8.72
C LYS A 13 -16.49 21.55 -10.20
N ASN A 14 -17.65 21.47 -10.84
CA ASN A 14 -17.74 21.39 -12.29
C ASN A 14 -17.53 22.79 -12.89
N ASN A 15 -16.46 22.97 -13.66
CA ASN A 15 -16.16 24.27 -14.26
C ASN A 15 -17.11 24.64 -15.42
N ASN A 16 -17.75 23.63 -16.03
CA ASN A 16 -18.68 23.82 -17.14
C ASN A 16 -20.11 24.07 -16.66
N ILE A 17 -20.47 23.67 -15.42
CA ILE A 17 -21.83 23.82 -14.83
C ILE A 17 -21.68 24.32 -13.38
N PRO A 18 -21.24 25.58 -13.17
CA PRO A 18 -20.94 26.10 -11.83
C PRO A 18 -22.17 26.14 -10.90
N GLU A 19 -23.40 26.16 -11.44
CA GLU A 19 -24.63 26.16 -10.68
C GLU A 19 -24.90 24.86 -9.91
N LEU A 20 -24.21 23.77 -10.22
CA LEU A 20 -24.26 22.54 -9.43
C LEU A 20 -23.56 22.65 -8.08
N GLY A 21 -22.82 23.75 -7.84
CA GLY A 21 -22.13 24.00 -6.60
C GLY A 21 -20.76 23.29 -6.55
N ALA A 22 -20.31 22.96 -5.34
CA ALA A 22 -19.04 22.29 -5.09
C ALA A 22 -19.19 21.21 -4.01
N VAL A 23 -18.37 20.17 -4.10
CA VAL A 23 -18.25 19.12 -3.09
C VAL A 23 -16.90 19.29 -2.40
N THR A 24 -16.89 19.32 -1.07
CA THR A 24 -15.64 19.34 -0.29
C THR A 24 -15.25 17.93 0.06
N VAL A 25 -14.02 17.55 -0.32
CA VAL A 25 -13.44 16.22 -0.14
C VAL A 25 -12.22 16.32 0.77
N GLU A 26 -12.09 15.40 1.71
CA GLU A 26 -10.93 15.20 2.56
C GLU A 26 -9.98 14.21 1.88
N PHE A 27 -8.69 14.53 1.84
CA PHE A 27 -7.66 13.72 1.19
C PHE A 27 -6.52 13.36 2.17
N PRO A 28 -6.03 12.10 2.16
CA PRO A 28 -6.53 10.98 1.33
C PRO A 28 -7.97 10.62 1.69
N ILE A 29 -8.70 10.10 0.69
CA ILE A 29 -10.08 9.65 0.89
C ILE A 29 -10.06 8.33 1.65
N PRO A 30 -10.70 8.23 2.85
CA PRO A 30 -10.81 6.97 3.57
C PRO A 30 -11.48 5.88 2.70
N GLU A 31 -10.99 4.63 2.80
CA GLU A 31 -11.48 3.52 1.97
C GLU A 31 -13.00 3.31 2.11
N ASP A 32 -13.52 3.39 3.31
CA ASP A 32 -14.94 3.25 3.64
C ASP A 32 -15.82 4.39 3.11
N ARG A 33 -15.23 5.55 2.77
CA ARG A 33 -15.94 6.72 2.22
C ARG A 33 -15.70 6.95 0.74
N TYR A 34 -14.83 6.16 0.13
CA TYR A 34 -14.41 6.42 -1.25
C TYR A 34 -15.60 6.37 -2.22
N GLU A 35 -16.43 5.33 -2.15
CA GLU A 35 -17.60 5.17 -3.01
C GLU A 35 -18.63 6.30 -2.80
N GLU A 36 -18.89 6.69 -1.54
CA GLU A 36 -19.78 7.81 -1.22
C GLU A 36 -19.26 9.13 -1.82
N THR A 37 -17.94 9.33 -1.74
CA THR A 37 -17.28 10.52 -2.28
C THR A 37 -17.43 10.58 -3.81
N ILE A 38 -17.16 9.47 -4.52
CA ILE A 38 -17.33 9.40 -5.97
C ILE A 38 -18.80 9.69 -6.35
N ARG A 39 -19.76 9.05 -5.69
CA ARG A 39 -21.19 9.31 -5.92
C ARG A 39 -21.60 10.77 -5.66
N ALA A 40 -20.96 11.44 -4.70
CA ALA A 40 -21.22 12.86 -4.44
C ALA A 40 -20.67 13.76 -5.56
N LEU A 41 -19.50 13.42 -6.13
CA LEU A 41 -18.91 14.10 -7.28
C LEU A 41 -19.72 13.89 -8.57
N GLU A 42 -20.22 12.68 -8.81
CA GLU A 42 -21.09 12.35 -9.94
C GLU A 42 -22.39 13.16 -9.97
N LYS A 43 -22.98 13.48 -8.81
CA LYS A 43 -24.16 14.34 -8.71
C LYS A 43 -23.93 15.74 -9.30
N ILE A 44 -22.68 16.22 -9.26
CA ILE A 44 -22.27 17.48 -9.87
C ILE A 44 -21.53 17.27 -11.20
N LYS A 45 -21.63 16.05 -11.75
CA LYS A 45 -21.09 15.63 -13.07
C LYS A 45 -19.58 15.84 -13.19
N ILE A 46 -18.83 15.41 -12.19
CA ILE A 46 -17.36 15.33 -12.17
C ILE A 46 -16.93 14.04 -11.44
N GLY A 47 -15.63 13.78 -11.41
CA GLY A 47 -15.05 12.60 -10.74
C GLY A 47 -14.97 11.38 -11.64
N THR A 48 -14.96 11.56 -12.97
CA THR A 48 -14.71 10.50 -13.93
C THR A 48 -13.30 9.92 -13.74
N THR A 49 -13.09 8.70 -14.21
CA THR A 49 -11.81 8.00 -14.01
C THR A 49 -10.69 8.53 -14.91
N LEU A 50 -11.03 8.92 -16.15
CA LEU A 50 -10.03 9.22 -17.17
C LEU A 50 -9.82 10.72 -17.39
N ASP A 51 -10.82 11.55 -17.07
CA ASP A 51 -10.78 12.97 -17.37
C ASP A 51 -10.35 13.81 -16.15
N LYS A 52 -9.66 14.92 -16.42
CA LYS A 52 -9.42 15.97 -15.42
C LYS A 52 -10.61 16.92 -15.38
N ASP A 53 -11.71 16.47 -14.79
CA ASP A 53 -12.98 17.15 -14.78
C ASP A 53 -13.28 17.94 -13.49
N CYS A 54 -12.46 17.74 -12.46
CA CYS A 54 -12.57 18.42 -11.17
C CYS A 54 -11.80 19.75 -11.18
N CYS A 55 -12.47 20.88 -11.11
CA CYS A 55 -11.82 22.17 -10.85
C CYS A 55 -11.63 22.35 -9.33
N VAL A 56 -10.39 22.56 -8.88
CA VAL A 56 -10.07 22.85 -7.49
C VAL A 56 -10.50 24.29 -7.16
N ALA A 57 -11.64 24.46 -6.50
CA ALA A 57 -12.18 25.79 -6.17
C ALA A 57 -11.54 26.40 -4.92
N ASP A 58 -11.23 25.58 -3.91
CA ASP A 58 -10.50 25.94 -2.68
C ASP A 58 -9.69 24.74 -2.22
N LEU A 59 -8.57 25.00 -1.55
CA LEU A 59 -7.74 23.96 -0.96
C LEU A 59 -7.15 24.45 0.37
N ARG A 60 -7.28 23.63 1.40
CA ARG A 60 -6.78 23.91 2.76
C ARG A 60 -5.91 22.78 3.24
N SER A 61 -4.69 23.10 3.57
CA SER A 61 -3.71 22.21 4.20
C SER A 61 -2.84 23.02 5.17
N THR A 62 -2.52 22.43 6.30
CA THR A 62 -1.56 22.98 7.26
C THR A 62 -0.13 22.58 6.88
N ASP A 63 0.06 21.31 6.50
CA ASP A 63 1.38 20.74 6.27
C ASP A 63 1.86 20.91 4.83
N CYS A 64 0.92 21.01 3.86
CA CYS A 64 1.20 21.18 2.44
C CYS A 64 0.59 22.46 1.86
N PRO A 65 0.92 23.67 2.39
CA PRO A 65 0.34 24.93 1.90
C PRO A 65 0.67 25.24 0.43
N ALA A 66 1.74 24.66 -0.14
CA ALA A 66 2.08 24.81 -1.56
C ALA A 66 0.99 24.22 -2.48
N LEU A 67 0.20 23.26 -2.04
CA LEU A 67 -0.93 22.70 -2.81
C LEU A 67 -2.01 23.74 -3.14
N ARG A 68 -2.06 24.89 -2.44
CA ARG A 68 -2.95 26.02 -2.80
C ARG A 68 -2.67 26.56 -4.20
N ARG A 69 -1.50 26.32 -4.76
CA ARG A 69 -1.12 26.71 -6.13
C ARG A 69 -1.93 25.97 -7.19
N THR A 70 -2.59 24.85 -6.82
CA THR A 70 -3.50 24.10 -7.68
C THR A 70 -4.90 24.69 -7.75
N ILE A 71 -5.21 25.71 -6.95
CA ILE A 71 -6.53 26.39 -6.99
C ILE A 71 -6.78 26.95 -8.39
N ASN A 72 -8.01 26.75 -8.90
CA ASN A 72 -8.44 27.03 -10.26
C ASN A 72 -7.75 26.19 -11.36
N ARG A 73 -7.11 25.08 -11.00
CA ARG A 73 -6.62 24.09 -11.95
C ARG A 73 -7.58 22.91 -12.04
N MET A 74 -7.55 22.26 -13.20
CA MET A 74 -8.27 21.01 -13.42
C MET A 74 -7.45 19.85 -12.92
N ALA A 75 -8.09 18.89 -12.27
CA ALA A 75 -7.48 17.68 -11.73
C ALA A 75 -8.41 16.48 -11.92
N ASN A 76 -7.87 15.30 -11.84
CA ASN A 76 -8.64 14.08 -11.60
C ASN A 76 -8.73 13.86 -10.07
N VAL A 77 -9.82 13.31 -9.57
CA VAL A 77 -9.98 13.03 -8.14
C VAL A 77 -8.97 11.99 -7.63
N ASP A 78 -8.64 11.00 -8.48
CA ASP A 78 -7.66 9.96 -8.12
C ASP A 78 -6.24 10.51 -8.07
N GLU A 79 -5.89 11.52 -8.92
CA GLU A 79 -4.61 12.24 -8.80
C GLU A 79 -4.48 12.92 -7.43
N LEU A 80 -5.56 13.54 -6.95
CA LEU A 80 -5.57 14.21 -5.64
C LEU A 80 -5.45 13.20 -4.49
N ASP A 81 -6.16 12.08 -4.57
CA ASP A 81 -6.10 11.00 -3.57
C ASP A 81 -4.71 10.35 -3.53
N TRP A 82 -4.16 10.05 -4.70
CA TRP A 82 -2.81 9.51 -4.83
C TRP A 82 -1.76 10.47 -4.25
N LEU A 83 -1.83 11.76 -4.61
CA LEU A 83 -0.88 12.77 -4.12
C LEU A 83 -0.95 12.93 -2.60
N ALA A 84 -2.15 12.89 -2.03
CA ALA A 84 -2.32 12.94 -0.57
C ALA A 84 -1.66 11.74 0.11
N LYS A 85 -1.90 10.52 -0.36
CA LYS A 85 -1.27 9.29 0.17
C LYS A 85 0.25 9.34 0.08
N GLN A 86 0.77 9.80 -1.06
CA GLN A 86 2.22 9.94 -1.26
C GLN A 86 2.82 10.94 -0.27
N LEU A 87 2.18 12.09 -0.04
CA LEU A 87 2.67 13.11 0.87
C LEU A 87 2.47 12.76 2.35
N GLU A 88 1.50 11.89 2.71
CA GLU A 88 1.37 11.36 4.07
C GLU A 88 2.60 10.56 4.52
N SER A 89 3.30 9.92 3.59
CA SER A 89 4.53 9.18 3.88
C SER A 89 5.73 10.08 4.18
N PHE A 90 5.62 11.40 3.93
CA PHE A 90 6.71 12.34 4.08
C PHE A 90 6.88 12.78 5.53
N ASP A 91 8.12 12.83 5.99
CA ASP A 91 8.43 13.48 7.25
C ASP A 91 8.30 15.01 7.14
N ARG A 92 8.40 15.68 8.30
CA ARG A 92 8.26 17.15 8.37
C ARG A 92 9.27 17.90 7.51
N TYR A 93 10.47 17.36 7.34
CA TYR A 93 11.50 18.01 6.52
C TYR A 93 11.26 17.76 5.03
N GLU A 94 10.83 16.58 4.66
CA GLU A 94 10.43 16.23 3.30
C GLU A 94 9.25 17.08 2.82
N LEU A 95 8.25 17.33 3.69
CA LEU A 95 7.16 18.27 3.41
C LEU A 95 7.66 19.70 3.24
N LEU A 96 8.66 20.13 4.02
CA LEU A 96 9.31 21.43 3.85
C LEU A 96 10.03 21.51 2.50
N GLN A 97 10.76 20.47 2.10
CA GLN A 97 11.42 20.38 0.79
C GLN A 97 10.39 20.43 -0.35
N PHE A 98 9.31 19.66 -0.26
CA PHE A 98 8.22 19.66 -1.23
C PHE A 98 7.59 21.04 -1.39
N ASN A 99 7.15 21.66 -0.30
CA ASN A 99 6.52 22.98 -0.32
C ASN A 99 7.46 24.05 -0.91
N SER A 100 8.73 24.02 -0.51
CA SER A 100 9.74 24.97 -0.95
C SER A 100 10.09 24.80 -2.44
N ALA A 101 10.22 23.55 -2.90
CA ALA A 101 10.50 23.24 -4.29
C ALA A 101 9.31 23.59 -5.19
N ALA A 102 8.08 23.30 -4.77
CA ALA A 102 6.88 23.68 -5.51
C ALA A 102 6.80 25.20 -5.76
N GLU A 103 7.18 26.02 -4.76
CA GLU A 103 7.27 27.46 -4.92
C GLU A 103 8.44 27.86 -5.82
N ARG A 104 9.62 27.28 -5.58
CA ARG A 104 10.85 27.58 -6.32
C ARG A 104 10.71 27.34 -7.83
N PHE A 105 10.06 26.25 -8.21
CA PHE A 105 9.85 25.83 -9.61
C PHE A 105 8.53 26.33 -10.21
N ASP A 106 7.75 27.12 -9.46
CA ASP A 106 6.46 27.70 -9.87
C ASP A 106 5.45 26.66 -10.33
N LEU A 107 5.42 25.48 -9.69
CA LEU A 107 4.52 24.40 -10.05
C LEU A 107 3.10 24.73 -9.62
N SER A 108 2.11 24.36 -10.45
CA SER A 108 0.71 24.70 -10.18
C SER A 108 -0.31 23.65 -10.61
N SER A 109 0.06 22.62 -11.35
CA SER A 109 -0.82 21.50 -11.68
C SER A 109 -0.62 20.33 -10.71
N VAL A 110 -1.66 19.50 -10.53
CA VAL A 110 -1.57 18.31 -9.68
C VAL A 110 -0.54 17.32 -10.23
N GLY A 111 -0.47 17.12 -11.55
CA GLY A 111 0.52 16.25 -12.18
C GLY A 111 1.97 16.70 -11.91
N GLU A 112 2.27 18.02 -11.99
CA GLU A 112 3.60 18.55 -11.63
C GLU A 112 3.92 18.35 -10.15
N MET A 113 2.91 18.42 -9.26
CA MET A 113 3.07 18.13 -7.83
C MET A 113 3.32 16.63 -7.59
N MET A 114 2.67 15.76 -8.37
CA MET A 114 2.96 14.31 -8.35
C MET A 114 4.40 14.05 -8.78
N ASP A 115 4.86 14.61 -9.90
CA ASP A 115 6.24 14.49 -10.36
C ASP A 115 7.25 15.01 -9.32
N LEU A 116 6.93 16.13 -8.67
CA LEU A 116 7.77 16.73 -7.63
C LEU A 116 7.91 15.79 -6.42
N SER A 117 6.88 15.04 -6.05
CA SER A 117 6.93 14.16 -4.89
C SER A 117 8.05 13.11 -4.97
N PHE A 118 8.49 12.75 -6.18
CA PHE A 118 9.58 11.79 -6.41
C PHE A 118 10.99 12.40 -6.34
N CYS A 119 11.11 13.73 -6.47
CA CYS A 119 12.43 14.39 -6.51
C CYS A 119 12.58 15.54 -5.51
N SER A 120 11.56 15.89 -4.74
CA SER A 120 11.62 16.98 -3.76
C SER A 120 12.73 16.83 -2.71
N ARG A 121 13.15 15.58 -2.41
CA ARG A 121 14.27 15.27 -1.51
C ARG A 121 15.64 15.70 -2.06
N GLU A 122 15.73 16.01 -3.36
CA GLU A 122 16.97 16.46 -4.00
C GLU A 122 17.31 17.92 -3.68
N VAL A 123 16.38 18.75 -3.16
CA VAL A 123 16.66 20.12 -2.74
C VAL A 123 17.07 20.19 -1.28
N THR A 124 17.87 21.22 -0.94
CA THR A 124 18.17 21.56 0.46
C THR A 124 17.47 22.84 0.84
N VAL A 125 16.77 22.84 1.97
CA VAL A 125 16.06 24.01 2.48
C VAL A 125 16.66 24.47 3.80
N ILE A 126 17.02 25.75 3.88
CA ILE A 126 17.47 26.39 5.11
C ILE A 126 16.35 27.30 5.62
N SER A 127 15.64 26.84 6.64
CA SER A 127 14.61 27.60 7.35
C SER A 127 15.17 28.34 8.56
N ASP A 128 16.30 27.89 9.11
CA ASP A 128 17.03 28.54 10.22
C ASP A 128 18.52 28.52 9.97
N PHE A 129 19.12 29.72 9.81
CA PHE A 129 20.55 29.90 9.63
C PHE A 129 21.36 29.80 10.93
N ASN A 130 20.71 29.71 12.09
CA ASN A 130 21.41 29.52 13.37
C ASN A 130 21.82 28.05 13.59
N ASP A 131 21.21 27.11 12.88
CA ASP A 131 21.48 25.66 13.00
C ASP A 131 22.21 25.12 11.76
N LEU A 132 23.33 25.69 11.42
CA LEU A 132 24.15 25.27 10.26
C LEU A 132 24.69 23.84 10.39
N GLU A 133 24.89 23.36 11.61
CA GLU A 133 25.30 21.98 11.86
C GLU A 133 24.30 20.99 11.30
N ASN A 134 23.03 21.15 11.63
CA ASN A 134 21.96 20.28 11.16
C ASN A 134 21.67 20.46 9.67
N VAL A 135 21.74 21.71 9.18
CA VAL A 135 21.63 22.04 7.74
C VAL A 135 22.66 21.26 6.94
N GLY A 136 23.93 21.29 7.35
CA GLY A 136 24.98 20.59 6.62
C GLY A 136 24.84 19.07 6.64
N ARG A 137 24.39 18.50 7.77
CA ARG A 137 24.07 17.05 7.84
C ARG A 137 22.96 16.67 6.86
N ARG A 138 21.89 17.45 6.82
CA ARG A 138 20.75 17.21 5.89
C ARG A 138 21.18 17.37 4.44
N HIS A 139 21.97 18.41 4.12
CA HIS A 139 22.51 18.60 2.78
C HIS A 139 23.37 17.40 2.35
N TYR A 140 24.23 16.91 3.22
CA TYR A 140 25.02 15.72 2.93
C TYR A 140 24.16 14.50 2.62
N LEU A 141 23.09 14.27 3.39
CA LEU A 141 22.15 13.18 3.11
C LEU A 141 21.46 13.36 1.74
N THR A 142 21.09 14.59 1.39
CA THR A 142 20.54 14.93 0.07
C THR A 142 21.53 14.57 -1.05
N LEU A 143 22.81 14.88 -0.89
CA LEU A 143 23.86 14.56 -1.89
C LEU A 143 24.06 13.04 -2.03
N LEU A 144 23.92 12.26 -0.97
CA LEU A 144 23.96 10.80 -1.04
C LEU A 144 22.80 10.21 -1.88
N ILE A 145 21.62 10.80 -1.77
CA ILE A 145 20.44 10.40 -2.57
C ILE A 145 20.66 10.73 -4.05
N THR A 146 21.27 11.87 -4.36
CA THR A 146 21.53 12.31 -5.75
C THR A 146 22.71 11.59 -6.43
N GLY A 147 23.43 10.73 -5.70
CA GLY A 147 24.56 9.96 -6.23
C GLY A 147 25.79 10.81 -6.56
N THR A 148 25.91 12.00 -6.00
CA THR A 148 27.09 12.89 -6.08
C THR A 148 27.81 13.00 -4.74
N PRO A 149 28.34 11.92 -4.14
CA PRO A 149 29.25 12.06 -3.01
C PRO A 149 30.59 12.57 -3.56
N GLU A 150 30.86 13.86 -3.42
CA GLU A 150 32.24 14.28 -3.45
C GLU A 150 32.99 13.61 -2.30
N GLU A 151 34.27 13.27 -2.51
CA GLU A 151 35.20 12.71 -1.52
C GLU A 151 35.23 13.57 -0.25
N GLN A 152 34.28 13.42 0.63
CA GLN A 152 34.18 14.22 1.84
C GLN A 152 34.57 13.35 3.04
N GLY A 153 35.62 13.83 3.73
CA GLY A 153 36.06 13.35 5.02
C GLY A 153 34.94 13.42 6.08
N PRO A 154 35.23 13.16 7.36
CA PRO A 154 34.23 13.04 8.41
C PRO A 154 33.29 14.27 8.43
N LEU A 155 31.99 13.97 8.48
CA LEU A 155 30.86 14.90 8.47
C LEU A 155 31.04 16.05 9.47
N VAL A 156 31.50 17.20 9.00
CA VAL A 156 31.45 18.45 9.76
C VAL A 156 30.27 19.25 9.19
N GLY A 157 29.11 19.14 9.86
CA GLY A 157 27.84 19.69 9.36
C GLY A 157 27.95 21.19 9.02
N THR A 158 28.54 22.01 9.89
CA THR A 158 28.68 23.46 9.67
C THR A 158 29.53 23.78 8.43
N GLU A 159 30.64 23.09 8.18
CA GLU A 159 31.47 23.33 6.99
C GLU A 159 30.71 22.95 5.71
N THR A 160 29.95 21.84 5.73
CA THR A 160 29.13 21.41 4.61
C THR A 160 28.07 22.46 4.27
N ALA A 161 27.37 23.00 5.30
CA ALA A 161 26.44 24.10 5.11
C ALA A 161 27.10 25.38 4.53
N GLN A 162 28.27 25.74 5.02
CA GLN A 162 29.00 26.91 4.51
C GLN A 162 29.42 26.71 3.05
N ARG A 163 29.87 25.51 2.66
CA ARG A 163 30.19 25.22 1.26
C ARG A 163 28.95 25.31 0.37
N LEU A 164 27.80 24.78 0.81
CA LEU A 164 26.53 24.91 0.11
C LEU A 164 26.20 26.41 -0.13
N ILE A 165 26.22 27.22 0.93
CA ILE A 165 25.87 28.65 0.89
C ILE A 165 26.84 29.44 -0.02
N ALA A 166 28.12 29.12 -0.02
CA ALA A 166 29.11 29.76 -0.85
C ALA A 166 29.15 29.25 -2.28
N GLY A 167 28.75 27.99 -2.52
CA GLY A 167 28.95 27.30 -3.78
C GLY A 167 27.83 27.50 -4.82
N GLN A 168 26.61 27.82 -4.38
CA GLN A 168 25.48 28.02 -5.29
C GLN A 168 24.53 29.12 -4.78
N PRO A 169 23.78 29.77 -5.68
CA PRO A 169 22.78 30.76 -5.28
C PRO A 169 21.58 30.05 -4.62
N GLY A 170 21.19 30.58 -3.46
CA GLY A 170 19.94 30.19 -2.81
C GLY A 170 18.75 30.99 -3.33
N HIS A 171 17.58 30.39 -3.39
CA HIS A 171 16.33 31.04 -3.78
C HIS A 171 15.43 31.21 -2.57
N VAL A 172 15.05 32.48 -2.30
CA VAL A 172 14.19 32.81 -1.16
C VAL A 172 12.75 32.45 -1.48
N THR A 173 12.14 31.63 -0.60
CA THR A 173 10.71 31.27 -0.62
C THR A 173 10.08 31.63 0.73
N GLN A 174 8.77 31.53 0.84
CA GLN A 174 8.10 31.74 2.14
C GLN A 174 8.47 30.66 3.20
N TYR A 175 9.08 29.55 2.78
CA TYR A 175 9.48 28.44 3.65
C TYR A 175 10.94 28.47 4.07
N GLY A 176 11.74 29.33 3.46
CA GLY A 176 13.17 29.45 3.68
C GLY A 176 13.95 29.66 2.40
N VAL A 177 15.27 29.46 2.48
CA VAL A 177 16.15 29.54 1.31
C VAL A 177 16.36 28.15 0.73
N VAL A 178 16.02 27.99 -0.53
CA VAL A 178 16.10 26.72 -1.29
C VAL A 178 17.37 26.69 -2.13
N TYR A 179 18.10 25.60 -2.05
CA TYR A 179 19.24 25.26 -2.89
C TYR A 179 18.87 24.06 -3.75
N ASP A 180 18.90 24.24 -5.07
CA ASP A 180 18.35 23.27 -6.02
C ASP A 180 19.19 21.99 -6.14
N ASN A 181 20.48 22.03 -5.81
CA ASN A 181 21.45 20.92 -5.92
C ASN A 181 21.47 20.25 -7.32
N GLY A 182 21.03 20.98 -8.36
CA GLY A 182 20.91 20.44 -9.71
C GLY A 182 19.67 19.57 -9.97
N MET A 183 18.69 19.58 -9.03
CA MET A 183 17.42 18.88 -9.19
C MET A 183 16.75 19.22 -10.53
N LYS A 184 16.24 18.21 -11.19
CA LYS A 184 15.42 18.35 -12.40
C LYS A 184 14.09 17.63 -12.15
N LEU A 185 12.99 18.33 -12.41
CA LEU A 185 11.68 17.70 -12.39
C LEU A 185 11.66 16.58 -13.44
N LYS A 186 11.47 15.36 -12.97
CA LYS A 186 11.36 14.16 -13.83
C LYS A 186 9.89 13.85 -14.01
N GLN A 187 9.47 13.65 -15.23
CA GLN A 187 8.10 13.21 -15.49
C GLN A 187 7.96 11.74 -15.08
N ALA A 188 7.39 11.51 -13.91
CA ALA A 188 7.02 10.19 -13.39
C ALA A 188 5.56 9.85 -13.72
N TYR A 189 4.70 10.87 -13.78
CA TYR A 189 3.30 10.74 -14.11
C TYR A 189 3.05 11.07 -15.59
N ASP A 190 2.42 10.17 -16.32
CA ASP A 190 2.13 10.32 -17.76
C ASP A 190 0.83 11.09 -18.07
N GLY A 191 0.06 11.42 -17.04
CA GLY A 191 -1.24 12.10 -17.15
C GLY A 191 -2.43 11.17 -17.09
N LYS A 192 -2.23 9.85 -16.99
CA LYS A 192 -3.29 8.83 -16.96
C LYS A 192 -3.03 7.75 -15.89
N HIS A 193 -1.88 7.05 -16.00
CA HIS A 193 -1.55 5.93 -15.12
C HIS A 193 -0.91 6.43 -13.84
N LEU A 194 -1.49 6.08 -12.69
CA LEU A 194 -0.97 6.49 -11.40
C LEU A 194 0.38 5.78 -11.14
N PRO A 195 1.44 6.52 -10.79
CA PRO A 195 2.73 5.92 -10.49
C PRO A 195 2.65 5.06 -9.23
N GLN A 196 3.64 4.17 -9.03
CA GLN A 196 3.78 3.47 -7.76
C GLN A 196 3.84 4.48 -6.61
N SER A 197 2.97 4.31 -5.64
CA SER A 197 2.99 5.08 -4.40
C SER A 197 3.78 4.35 -3.32
N TRP A 198 4.02 5.03 -2.18
CA TRP A 198 4.56 4.36 -1.01
C TRP A 198 3.62 3.24 -0.56
N TRP A 199 4.19 2.12 -0.08
CA TRP A 199 3.44 0.99 0.45
C TRP A 199 2.62 1.43 1.67
N ALA A 200 1.28 1.38 1.56
CA ALA A 200 0.39 1.77 2.65
C ALA A 200 0.53 0.79 3.84
N GLU A 201 0.36 1.29 5.06
CA GLU A 201 0.50 0.48 6.29
C GLU A 201 -0.44 -0.75 6.30
N ASN A 202 -1.63 -0.60 5.75
CA ASN A 202 -2.65 -1.65 5.64
C ASN A 202 -2.57 -2.47 4.34
N CYS A 203 -1.59 -2.21 3.48
CA CYS A 203 -1.39 -2.97 2.25
C CYS A 203 -0.86 -4.37 2.59
N LEU A 204 -1.51 -5.39 2.07
CA LEU A 204 -1.09 -6.79 2.20
C LEU A 204 -0.46 -7.33 0.92
N MET A 205 -0.83 -6.80 -0.25
CA MET A 205 -0.29 -7.21 -1.54
C MET A 205 -0.27 -6.03 -2.51
N GLU A 206 0.79 -5.90 -3.29
CA GLU A 206 0.93 -4.91 -4.35
C GLU A 206 1.12 -5.61 -5.70
N LEU A 207 0.34 -5.16 -6.67
CA LEU A 207 0.30 -5.69 -8.03
C LEU A 207 0.42 -4.57 -9.05
N GLU A 208 0.96 -4.88 -10.24
CA GLU A 208 0.77 -4.09 -11.44
C GLU A 208 -0.29 -4.79 -12.31
N ILE A 209 -1.30 -4.05 -12.77
CA ILE A 209 -2.31 -4.57 -13.68
C ILE A 209 -2.18 -3.92 -15.05
N GLY A 210 -2.33 -4.68 -16.12
CA GLY A 210 -2.24 -4.21 -17.50
C GLY A 210 -3.15 -5.00 -18.44
N ALA A 211 -3.41 -4.46 -19.62
CA ALA A 211 -4.13 -5.21 -20.66
C ALA A 211 -3.30 -6.40 -21.13
N GLN A 212 -3.96 -7.51 -21.44
CA GLN A 212 -3.30 -8.74 -21.89
C GLN A 212 -2.43 -8.47 -23.13
N GLY A 213 -1.15 -8.86 -23.05
CA GLY A 213 -0.17 -8.67 -24.13
C GLY A 213 0.46 -7.27 -24.18
N GLU A 214 0.12 -6.35 -23.28
CA GLU A 214 0.84 -5.07 -23.16
C GLU A 214 2.26 -5.32 -22.60
N THR A 215 3.25 -4.68 -23.19
CA THR A 215 4.67 -4.84 -22.81
C THR A 215 5.29 -3.55 -22.29
N ASP A 216 4.65 -2.41 -22.53
CA ASP A 216 5.09 -1.13 -22.01
C ASP A 216 4.64 -0.97 -20.55
N LYS A 217 5.58 -1.16 -19.63
CA LYS A 217 5.32 -1.05 -18.19
C LYS A 217 4.73 0.30 -17.75
N LYS A 218 4.89 1.36 -18.53
CA LYS A 218 4.29 2.66 -18.24
C LYS A 218 2.77 2.69 -18.37
N LYS A 219 2.20 1.69 -19.00
CA LYS A 219 0.74 1.54 -19.19
C LYS A 219 0.12 0.62 -18.15
N PHE A 220 0.92 0.06 -17.26
CA PHE A 220 0.41 -0.68 -16.11
C PHE A 220 -0.01 0.27 -15.02
N GLU A 221 -1.02 -0.15 -14.28
CA GLU A 221 -1.55 0.56 -13.13
C GLU A 221 -1.16 -0.17 -11.85
N TRP A 222 -0.68 0.55 -10.86
CA TRP A 222 -0.34 0.01 -9.57
C TRP A 222 -1.59 -0.13 -8.70
N VAL A 223 -1.74 -1.28 -8.04
CA VAL A 223 -2.87 -1.60 -7.16
C VAL A 223 -2.34 -2.16 -5.85
N GLN A 224 -2.75 -1.57 -4.76
CA GLN A 224 -2.49 -2.04 -3.40
C GLN A 224 -3.76 -2.67 -2.82
N LEU A 225 -3.65 -3.90 -2.31
CA LEU A 225 -4.76 -4.68 -1.76
C LEU A 225 -4.59 -4.83 -0.23
N PRO A 226 -5.69 -4.84 0.56
CA PRO A 226 -7.08 -4.73 0.12
C PRO A 226 -7.49 -3.29 -0.25
N THR A 227 -8.43 -3.19 -1.17
CA THR A 227 -9.04 -1.91 -1.54
C THR A 227 -10.52 -2.08 -1.92
N SER A 228 -11.25 -0.97 -2.13
CA SER A 228 -12.64 -1.02 -2.54
C SER A 228 -12.80 -1.47 -3.99
N GLN A 229 -13.92 -2.12 -4.30
CA GLN A 229 -14.19 -2.59 -5.65
C GLN A 229 -14.17 -1.44 -6.68
N ILE A 230 -14.75 -0.30 -6.34
CA ILE A 230 -14.77 0.87 -7.24
C ILE A 230 -13.35 1.38 -7.58
N LYS A 231 -12.38 1.29 -6.64
CA LYS A 231 -10.98 1.63 -6.94
C LYS A 231 -10.34 0.63 -7.91
N LEU A 232 -10.65 -0.66 -7.77
CA LEU A 232 -10.18 -1.68 -8.71
C LEU A 232 -10.72 -1.43 -10.10
N GLU A 233 -12.02 -1.18 -10.25
CA GLU A 233 -12.67 -0.88 -11.52
C GLU A 233 -12.07 0.38 -12.17
N ARG A 234 -11.81 1.43 -11.39
CA ARG A 234 -11.16 2.66 -11.86
C ARG A 234 -9.70 2.40 -12.30
N ALA A 235 -8.96 1.57 -11.57
CA ALA A 235 -7.60 1.16 -11.96
C ALA A 235 -7.62 0.37 -13.29
N MET A 236 -8.55 -0.57 -13.44
CA MET A 236 -8.74 -1.31 -14.69
C MET A 236 -9.05 -0.38 -15.87
N LEU A 237 -9.93 0.61 -15.69
CA LEU A 237 -10.25 1.60 -16.73
C LEU A 237 -9.01 2.42 -17.13
N ARG A 238 -8.18 2.85 -16.16
CA ARG A 238 -6.92 3.56 -16.48
C ARG A 238 -5.95 2.67 -17.24
N ALA A 239 -5.82 1.40 -16.84
CA ALA A 239 -5.00 0.41 -17.55
C ALA A 239 -5.56 0.00 -18.93
N GLY A 240 -6.78 0.49 -19.30
CA GLY A 240 -7.43 0.14 -20.56
C GLY A 240 -7.99 -1.27 -20.61
N ILE A 241 -8.30 -1.85 -19.46
CA ILE A 241 -8.87 -3.21 -19.30
C ILE A 241 -10.38 -3.10 -19.31
N SER A 242 -11.04 -3.80 -20.23
CA SER A 242 -12.50 -3.80 -20.38
C SER A 242 -13.16 -5.00 -19.71
N SER A 243 -12.43 -6.10 -19.53
CA SER A 243 -12.92 -7.31 -18.86
C SER A 243 -11.81 -8.03 -18.11
N CYS A 244 -12.16 -8.82 -17.11
CA CYS A 244 -11.18 -9.59 -16.32
C CYS A 244 -10.37 -10.58 -17.17
N GLY A 245 -10.96 -11.13 -18.25
CA GLY A 245 -10.26 -12.05 -19.17
C GLY A 245 -9.22 -11.39 -20.07
N GLU A 246 -9.17 -10.05 -20.11
CA GLU A 246 -8.20 -9.26 -20.87
C GLU A 246 -7.12 -8.63 -19.98
N MET A 247 -7.04 -9.05 -18.74
CA MET A 247 -6.11 -8.52 -17.74
C MET A 247 -4.91 -9.44 -17.56
N GLN A 248 -3.73 -8.86 -17.38
CA GLN A 248 -2.56 -9.54 -16.85
C GLN A 248 -2.16 -8.91 -15.51
N LEU A 249 -1.75 -9.76 -14.59
CA LEU A 249 -1.29 -9.40 -13.25
C LEU A 249 0.21 -9.61 -13.15
N LEU A 250 0.93 -8.63 -12.65
CA LEU A 250 2.35 -8.76 -12.31
C LEU A 250 2.50 -8.56 -10.79
N PHE A 251 3.02 -9.59 -10.14
CA PHE A 251 3.26 -9.55 -8.69
C PHE A 251 4.46 -8.64 -8.38
N SER A 252 4.29 -7.74 -7.44
CA SER A 252 5.35 -6.84 -6.94
C SER A 252 5.83 -7.26 -5.56
N GLY A 253 4.90 -7.58 -4.65
CA GLY A 253 5.22 -8.04 -3.31
C GLY A 253 3.99 -8.24 -2.44
N SER A 254 4.18 -8.91 -1.32
CA SER A 254 3.12 -9.12 -0.33
C SER A 254 3.67 -9.13 1.12
N ARG A 255 2.76 -9.10 2.09
CA ARG A 255 3.04 -9.39 3.51
C ARG A 255 2.79 -10.86 3.86
N PHE A 256 2.27 -11.61 2.92
CA PHE A 256 2.08 -13.04 3.10
C PHE A 256 3.44 -13.76 3.17
N SER A 257 3.41 -14.98 3.64
CA SER A 257 4.59 -15.82 3.66
C SER A 257 4.89 -16.38 2.26
N ASP A 258 6.14 -16.77 2.03
CA ASP A 258 6.58 -17.36 0.75
C ASP A 258 5.72 -18.55 0.33
N GLU A 259 5.19 -19.33 1.29
CA GLU A 259 4.35 -20.49 1.01
C GLU A 259 3.00 -20.09 0.42
N VAL A 260 2.44 -18.97 0.87
CA VAL A 260 1.20 -18.40 0.33
C VAL A 260 1.47 -17.83 -1.06
N ASP A 261 2.52 -17.02 -1.21
CA ASP A 261 2.87 -16.40 -2.48
C ASP A 261 3.21 -17.46 -3.56
N CYS A 262 3.91 -18.53 -3.20
CA CYS A 262 4.24 -19.63 -4.11
C CYS A 262 3.03 -20.49 -4.51
N ALA A 263 1.93 -20.46 -3.76
CA ALA A 263 0.70 -21.17 -4.09
C ALA A 263 -0.19 -20.42 -5.10
N LEU A 264 0.14 -19.13 -5.39
CA LEU A 264 -0.62 -18.27 -6.31
C LEU A 264 -0.01 -18.32 -7.72
N ASP A 265 -0.85 -18.62 -8.70
CA ASP A 265 -0.51 -18.49 -10.13
C ASP A 265 -1.10 -17.18 -10.67
N PHE A 266 -0.33 -16.10 -10.60
CA PHE A 266 -0.78 -14.77 -11.00
C PHE A 266 -1.18 -14.65 -12.48
N GLU A 267 -0.85 -15.62 -13.34
CA GLU A 267 -1.33 -15.66 -14.71
C GLU A 267 -2.81 -16.12 -14.81
N GLN A 268 -3.30 -16.78 -13.76
CA GLN A 268 -4.66 -17.36 -13.72
C GLN A 268 -5.52 -16.78 -12.59
N GLU A 269 -4.92 -16.01 -11.67
CA GLU A 269 -5.65 -15.45 -10.55
C GLU A 269 -6.58 -14.31 -10.96
N SER A 270 -7.69 -14.19 -10.24
CA SER A 270 -8.59 -13.05 -10.35
C SER A 270 -8.14 -11.92 -9.41
N LEU A 271 -7.98 -10.70 -9.94
CA LEU A 271 -7.72 -9.50 -9.13
C LEU A 271 -8.72 -9.33 -7.98
N PHE A 272 -9.98 -9.62 -8.25
CA PHE A 272 -11.05 -9.48 -7.25
C PHE A 272 -10.95 -10.56 -6.17
N GLU A 273 -10.54 -11.78 -6.51
CA GLU A 273 -10.38 -12.85 -5.52
C GLU A 273 -9.12 -12.60 -4.66
N LEU A 274 -8.03 -12.10 -5.26
CA LEU A 274 -6.85 -11.63 -4.51
C LEU A 274 -7.23 -10.51 -3.55
N ASN A 275 -8.08 -9.58 -3.97
CA ASN A 275 -8.57 -8.51 -3.10
C ASN A 275 -9.41 -9.04 -1.94
N ARG A 276 -10.26 -10.06 -2.16
CA ARG A 276 -11.03 -10.71 -1.10
C ARG A 276 -10.15 -11.45 -0.12
N LEU A 277 -9.14 -12.17 -0.62
CA LEU A 277 -8.13 -12.80 0.24
C LEU A 277 -7.49 -11.75 1.16
N CYS A 278 -7.05 -10.63 0.59
CA CYS A 278 -6.46 -9.54 1.37
C CYS A 278 -7.48 -8.90 2.34
N GLN A 279 -8.76 -8.76 1.97
CA GLN A 279 -9.81 -8.28 2.86
C GLN A 279 -10.04 -9.22 4.05
N THR A 280 -10.07 -10.53 3.80
CA THR A 280 -10.18 -11.56 4.85
C THR A 280 -9.02 -11.46 5.85
N CYS A 281 -7.81 -11.25 5.35
CA CYS A 281 -6.60 -11.18 6.16
C CYS A 281 -6.26 -9.77 6.71
N ALA A 282 -7.11 -8.75 6.46
CA ALA A 282 -6.81 -7.36 6.79
C ALA A 282 -6.54 -7.09 8.29
N ASN A 283 -7.09 -7.92 9.17
CA ASN A 283 -6.93 -7.81 10.62
C ASN A 283 -5.96 -8.86 11.21
N PHE A 284 -5.29 -9.64 10.37
CA PHE A 284 -4.33 -10.64 10.81
C PHE A 284 -3.12 -10.01 11.48
N GLN A 285 -2.67 -10.67 12.55
CA GLN A 285 -1.39 -10.35 13.18
C GLN A 285 -0.30 -11.25 12.59
N ASP A 286 0.97 -10.94 12.87
CA ASP A 286 2.11 -11.71 12.35
C ASP A 286 1.99 -13.23 12.62
N ALA A 287 1.46 -13.61 13.80
CA ALA A 287 1.22 -15.01 14.13
C ALA A 287 0.15 -15.69 13.27
N ASP A 288 -0.85 -14.94 12.78
CA ASP A 288 -1.89 -15.46 11.90
C ASP A 288 -1.32 -15.70 10.49
N PHE A 289 -0.48 -14.81 10.00
CA PHE A 289 0.23 -14.98 8.72
C PHE A 289 1.18 -16.19 8.77
N GLU A 290 1.93 -16.37 9.85
CA GLU A 290 2.77 -17.56 10.03
C GLU A 290 1.95 -18.84 10.06
N LYS A 291 0.83 -18.84 10.78
CA LYS A 291 -0.08 -19.98 10.86
C LYS A 291 -0.71 -20.30 9.50
N LEU A 292 -1.16 -19.26 8.76
CA LEU A 292 -1.72 -19.43 7.40
C LEU A 292 -0.67 -20.06 6.46
N GLY A 293 0.58 -19.60 6.49
CA GLY A 293 1.67 -20.19 5.72
C GLY A 293 1.85 -21.68 6.01
N ALA A 294 1.85 -22.05 7.29
CA ALA A 294 1.94 -23.45 7.72
C ALA A 294 0.73 -24.28 7.27
N VAL A 295 -0.49 -23.72 7.34
CA VAL A 295 -1.73 -24.37 6.85
C VAL A 295 -1.66 -24.55 5.33
N CYS A 296 -1.16 -23.59 4.58
CA CYS A 296 -0.99 -23.69 3.13
C CYS A 296 0.02 -24.80 2.74
N GLN A 297 1.09 -25.00 3.50
CA GLN A 297 2.01 -26.12 3.28
C GLN A 297 1.32 -27.49 3.44
N MET A 298 0.44 -27.62 4.45
CA MET A 298 -0.31 -28.84 4.70
C MET A 298 -1.42 -29.04 3.66
N ALA A 299 -2.23 -28.01 3.40
CA ALA A 299 -3.44 -28.10 2.57
C ALA A 299 -3.16 -28.05 1.07
N LYS A 300 -2.04 -27.43 0.65
CA LYS A 300 -1.60 -27.24 -0.74
C LYS A 300 -2.70 -26.60 -1.62
N PRO A 301 -3.15 -25.37 -1.26
CA PRO A 301 -4.16 -24.66 -2.05
C PRO A 301 -3.63 -24.41 -3.47
N ALA A 302 -4.56 -24.33 -4.44
CA ALA A 302 -4.23 -24.13 -5.86
C ALA A 302 -4.53 -22.72 -6.36
N CYS A 303 -5.21 -21.87 -5.59
CA CYS A 303 -5.60 -20.52 -5.98
C CYS A 303 -5.94 -19.64 -4.76
N ALA A 304 -6.09 -18.34 -5.00
CA ALA A 304 -6.43 -17.34 -3.97
C ALA A 304 -7.75 -17.66 -3.24
N ALA A 305 -8.74 -18.20 -3.93
CA ALA A 305 -10.00 -18.60 -3.33
C ALA A 305 -9.83 -19.71 -2.29
N ASN A 306 -9.00 -20.72 -2.59
CA ASN A 306 -8.68 -21.77 -1.63
C ASN A 306 -7.96 -21.22 -0.40
N ILE A 307 -6.99 -20.32 -0.60
CA ILE A 307 -6.23 -19.67 0.50
C ILE A 307 -7.19 -18.85 1.36
N ARG A 308 -8.12 -18.11 0.75
CA ARG A 308 -9.14 -17.34 1.47
C ARG A 308 -10.01 -18.24 2.34
N GLN A 309 -10.49 -19.37 1.82
CA GLN A 309 -11.27 -20.33 2.58
C GLN A 309 -10.50 -20.91 3.77
N LEU A 310 -9.19 -21.17 3.60
CA LEU A 310 -8.31 -21.56 4.70
C LEU A 310 -8.16 -20.45 5.73
N ALA A 311 -8.00 -19.20 5.29
CA ALA A 311 -7.89 -18.03 6.15
C ALA A 311 -9.17 -17.76 6.95
N GLU A 312 -10.36 -17.91 6.33
CA GLU A 312 -11.66 -17.79 6.99
C GLU A 312 -11.90 -18.85 8.08
N ASN A 313 -11.24 -20.00 7.95
CA ASN A 313 -11.36 -21.14 8.88
C ASN A 313 -10.05 -21.39 9.67
N LEU A 314 -9.21 -20.38 9.79
CA LEU A 314 -7.91 -20.50 10.43
C LEU A 314 -8.02 -20.84 11.93
N ASP A 315 -9.11 -20.45 12.58
CA ASP A 315 -9.43 -20.80 13.97
C ASP A 315 -9.66 -22.29 14.18
N GLN A 316 -10.02 -23.04 13.12
CA GLN A 316 -10.18 -24.51 13.13
C GLN A 316 -8.85 -25.25 12.95
N CYS A 317 -7.74 -24.53 12.83
CA CYS A 317 -6.40 -25.11 12.78
C CYS A 317 -5.69 -24.90 14.10
N ASP A 318 -4.94 -25.87 14.57
CA ASP A 318 -3.95 -25.71 15.63
C ASP A 318 -2.56 -25.61 15.00
N PHE A 319 -1.72 -24.70 15.49
CA PHE A 319 -0.37 -24.49 15.03
C PHE A 319 0.62 -24.45 16.20
N ALA A 320 1.64 -25.27 16.14
CA ALA A 320 2.74 -25.25 17.08
C ALA A 320 4.03 -24.85 16.32
N PRO A 321 4.39 -23.55 16.33
CA PRO A 321 5.57 -23.05 15.64
C PRO A 321 6.83 -23.73 16.17
N ASP A 322 7.81 -23.93 15.29
CA ASP A 322 9.12 -24.54 15.59
C ASP A 322 9.07 -25.98 16.16
N ALA A 323 7.91 -26.65 16.10
CA ALA A 323 7.79 -28.04 16.53
C ALA A 323 7.90 -28.98 15.32
N HIS A 324 9.09 -29.61 15.15
CA HIS A 324 9.39 -30.49 14.01
C HIS A 324 9.50 -31.97 14.41
N THR A 325 9.35 -32.25 15.71
CA THR A 325 9.37 -33.61 16.27
C THR A 325 8.24 -33.80 17.27
N PRO A 326 7.80 -35.06 17.50
CA PRO A 326 6.79 -35.33 18.52
C PRO A 326 7.16 -34.80 19.90
N GLU A 327 8.45 -34.85 20.28
CA GLU A 327 8.91 -34.35 21.57
C GLU A 327 8.78 -32.82 21.65
N GLU A 328 9.12 -32.09 20.59
CA GLU A 328 8.97 -30.62 20.53
C GLU A 328 7.50 -30.24 20.57
N LEU A 329 6.64 -30.96 19.83
CA LEU A 329 5.19 -30.79 19.91
C LEU A 329 4.67 -31.00 21.34
N GLY A 330 5.08 -32.08 21.99
CA GLY A 330 4.71 -32.33 23.37
C GLY A 330 5.20 -31.24 24.35
N LYS A 331 6.41 -30.74 24.14
CA LYS A 331 6.95 -29.60 24.90
C LYS A 331 6.10 -28.33 24.67
N TYR A 332 5.81 -28.01 23.43
CA TYR A 332 4.97 -26.86 23.07
C TYR A 332 3.58 -26.94 23.71
N MET A 333 2.90 -28.07 23.54
CA MET A 333 1.55 -28.29 24.06
C MET A 333 1.47 -28.19 25.58
N ILE A 334 2.43 -28.74 26.30
CA ILE A 334 2.46 -28.72 27.76
C ILE A 334 2.89 -27.35 28.32
N ARG A 335 3.87 -26.67 27.67
CA ARG A 335 4.51 -25.48 28.23
C ARG A 335 3.96 -24.15 27.68
N ARG A 336 3.57 -24.11 26.40
CA ARG A 336 3.26 -22.87 25.69
C ARG A 336 1.83 -22.74 25.20
N SER A 337 1.11 -23.86 25.00
CA SER A 337 -0.25 -23.79 24.42
C SER A 337 -1.28 -23.11 25.35
N GLY A 338 -0.97 -22.91 26.61
CA GLY A 338 -1.91 -22.40 27.62
C GLY A 338 -3.03 -23.36 28.01
N ARG A 339 -3.06 -24.58 27.43
CA ARG A 339 -4.11 -25.59 27.70
C ARG A 339 -3.90 -26.33 29.01
N TYR A 340 -2.72 -26.25 29.60
CA TYR A 340 -2.35 -26.97 30.84
C TYR A 340 -1.66 -26.04 31.83
N GLU A 341 -1.85 -26.31 33.13
CA GLU A 341 -1.01 -25.74 34.17
C GLU A 341 0.36 -26.43 34.12
N TYR A 342 1.42 -25.65 33.90
CA TYR A 342 2.78 -26.12 33.81
C TYR A 342 3.59 -25.73 35.03
N ASP A 343 4.23 -26.73 35.69
CA ASP A 343 5.20 -26.48 36.77
C ASP A 343 6.62 -26.78 36.28
N GLU A 344 7.45 -25.75 36.20
CA GLU A 344 8.86 -25.84 35.79
C GLU A 344 9.66 -26.81 36.66
N LYS A 345 9.28 -27.03 37.96
CA LYS A 345 9.93 -27.97 38.82
C LYS A 345 9.69 -29.42 38.46
N LEU A 346 8.67 -29.70 37.68
CA LEU A 346 8.30 -31.02 37.21
C LEU A 346 8.73 -31.30 35.77
N LYS A 347 9.47 -30.39 35.14
CA LYS A 347 9.85 -30.48 33.71
C LYS A 347 10.45 -31.78 33.28
N ASP A 348 11.28 -32.41 34.17
CA ASP A 348 11.99 -33.64 33.87
C ASP A 348 11.12 -34.89 34.09
N PHE A 349 9.90 -34.73 34.64
CA PHE A 349 8.92 -35.79 34.88
C PHE A 349 7.87 -35.90 33.77
N TYR A 350 7.79 -34.93 32.86
CA TYR A 350 6.88 -35.01 31.73
C TYR A 350 7.45 -35.84 30.59
N ASN A 351 6.70 -36.82 30.12
CA ASN A 351 7.07 -37.57 28.92
C ASN A 351 6.57 -36.87 27.68
N TYR A 352 7.33 -35.85 27.23
CA TYR A 352 6.96 -35.01 26.10
C TYR A 352 6.84 -35.82 24.79
N GLY A 353 7.73 -36.80 24.58
CA GLY A 353 7.76 -37.62 23.36
C GLY A 353 6.49 -38.46 23.19
N ASP A 354 6.12 -39.24 24.21
CA ASP A 354 4.93 -40.08 24.14
C ASP A 354 3.64 -39.24 24.04
N TYR A 355 3.60 -38.11 24.79
CA TYR A 355 2.48 -37.19 24.69
C TYR A 355 2.35 -36.56 23.32
N GLY A 356 3.44 -36.15 22.69
CA GLY A 356 3.46 -35.60 21.34
C GLY A 356 3.01 -36.61 20.28
N VAL A 357 3.46 -37.88 20.40
CA VAL A 357 3.01 -38.99 19.52
C VAL A 357 1.50 -39.23 19.66
N GLU A 358 1.01 -39.31 20.90
CA GLU A 358 -0.44 -39.48 21.16
C GLU A 358 -1.24 -38.33 20.55
N LYS A 359 -0.75 -37.10 20.68
CA LYS A 359 -1.38 -35.90 20.17
C LYS A 359 -1.48 -35.92 18.65
N MET A 360 -0.37 -36.26 17.96
CA MET A 360 -0.34 -36.41 16.50
C MET A 360 -1.35 -37.45 16.01
N LEU A 361 -1.36 -38.62 16.62
CA LEU A 361 -2.25 -39.72 16.21
C LEU A 361 -3.74 -39.36 16.39
N ARG A 362 -4.04 -38.55 17.41
CA ARG A 362 -5.41 -38.14 17.70
C ARG A 362 -5.88 -36.98 16.82
N GLU A 363 -5.00 -36.06 16.48
CA GLU A 363 -5.34 -34.83 15.76
C GLU A 363 -5.12 -34.95 14.25
N GLY A 364 -4.33 -35.92 13.79
CA GLY A 364 -4.10 -36.19 12.38
C GLY A 364 -3.35 -35.06 11.64
N GLY A 365 -2.56 -34.25 12.38
CA GLY A 365 -1.81 -33.17 11.79
C GLY A 365 -0.47 -33.62 11.17
N GLU A 366 0.22 -32.68 10.55
CA GLU A 366 1.50 -32.88 9.85
C GLU A 366 2.57 -31.91 10.37
N PHE A 367 3.83 -32.36 10.29
CA PHE A 367 4.99 -31.50 10.45
C PHE A 367 5.31 -30.84 9.11
N VAL A 368 5.32 -29.54 9.08
CA VAL A 368 5.71 -28.70 7.94
C VAL A 368 6.96 -27.90 8.29
N ASP A 369 7.51 -27.16 7.35
CA ASP A 369 8.75 -26.39 7.59
C ASP A 369 8.63 -25.35 8.72
N ARG A 370 7.40 -24.83 8.97
CA ARG A 370 7.14 -23.85 10.04
C ARG A 370 6.80 -24.48 11.40
N GLY A 371 6.58 -25.78 11.46
CA GLY A 371 6.22 -26.48 12.70
C GLY A 371 5.16 -27.55 12.48
N TYR A 372 4.36 -27.81 13.51
CA TYR A 372 3.25 -28.78 13.45
C TYR A 372 1.93 -28.09 13.25
N VAL A 373 1.12 -28.60 12.31
CA VAL A 373 -0.22 -28.11 12.00
C VAL A 373 -1.23 -29.24 12.07
N SER A 374 -2.40 -28.98 12.63
CA SER A 374 -3.55 -29.89 12.56
C SER A 374 -4.84 -29.13 12.29
N TYR A 375 -5.77 -29.77 11.59
CA TYR A 375 -7.08 -29.21 11.26
C TYR A 375 -8.18 -30.00 11.93
N HIS A 376 -9.19 -29.29 12.50
CA HIS A 376 -10.26 -29.89 13.31
C HIS A 376 -11.66 -29.55 12.78
N GLY A 377 -11.77 -28.97 11.58
CA GLY A 377 -13.05 -28.59 11.00
C GLY A 377 -13.97 -29.80 10.73
N ALA A 378 -15.24 -29.48 10.51
CA ALA A 378 -16.25 -30.50 10.20
C ALA A 378 -16.12 -31.03 8.75
N LEU A 379 -15.64 -30.22 7.82
CA LEU A 379 -15.34 -30.59 6.45
C LEU A 379 -13.87 -31.05 6.37
N THR A 380 -13.55 -31.89 5.40
CA THR A 380 -12.13 -32.14 5.07
C THR A 380 -11.52 -30.87 4.41
N LEU A 381 -10.19 -30.72 4.45
CA LEU A 381 -9.53 -29.59 3.77
C LEU A 381 -9.84 -29.56 2.26
N GLU A 382 -9.95 -30.74 1.63
CA GLU A 382 -10.33 -30.83 0.21
C GLU A 382 -11.78 -30.36 -0.02
N GLU A 383 -12.71 -30.72 0.86
CA GLU A 383 -14.11 -30.26 0.76
C GLU A 383 -14.20 -28.75 1.03
N LEU A 384 -13.47 -28.26 2.03
CA LEU A 384 -13.39 -26.83 2.34
C LEU A 384 -12.93 -26.00 1.13
N MET A 385 -11.92 -26.48 0.39
CA MET A 385 -11.39 -25.82 -0.78
C MET A 385 -12.18 -26.05 -2.07
N ARG A 386 -13.15 -26.98 -2.10
CA ARG A 386 -14.00 -27.25 -3.28
C ARG A 386 -15.25 -26.38 -3.34
N ASP A 387 -15.77 -25.95 -2.21
CA ASP A 387 -16.96 -25.08 -2.16
C ASP A 387 -16.59 -23.64 -2.54
N ASP A 388 -16.22 -23.44 -3.81
CA ASP A 388 -15.90 -22.12 -4.31
C ASP A 388 -17.09 -21.49 -5.05
N PRO A 389 -17.64 -20.36 -4.55
CA PRO A 389 -18.60 -19.56 -5.29
C PRO A 389 -17.97 -18.74 -6.44
N ALA A 390 -16.70 -18.94 -6.81
CA ALA A 390 -16.01 -18.17 -7.83
C ALA A 390 -16.70 -18.22 -9.22
N GLU A 391 -17.36 -19.33 -9.59
CA GLU A 391 -18.16 -19.38 -10.81
C GLU A 391 -19.38 -18.43 -10.77
N SER A 392 -19.95 -18.17 -9.61
CA SER A 392 -21.10 -17.25 -9.47
C SER A 392 -20.69 -15.78 -9.60
N TYR A 393 -19.45 -15.44 -9.24
CA TYR A 393 -18.95 -14.07 -9.23
C TYR A 393 -18.44 -13.58 -10.59
N GLN A 394 -17.88 -14.45 -11.42
CA GLN A 394 -17.57 -14.08 -12.80
C GLN A 394 -18.86 -13.69 -13.56
N GLN A 395 -19.95 -14.41 -13.32
CA GLN A 395 -21.25 -14.10 -13.92
C GLN A 395 -21.88 -12.81 -13.35
N GLU A 396 -21.77 -12.54 -12.05
CA GLU A 396 -22.27 -11.29 -11.45
C GLU A 396 -21.44 -10.06 -11.84
N GLN A 397 -20.12 -10.20 -12.04
CA GLN A 397 -19.27 -9.10 -12.46
C GLN A 397 -19.41 -8.79 -13.95
N GLU A 398 -19.54 -9.79 -14.81
CA GLU A 398 -19.87 -9.58 -16.21
C GLU A 398 -21.22 -8.88 -16.36
N ALA A 399 -22.23 -9.26 -15.56
CA ALA A 399 -23.54 -8.63 -15.56
C ALA A 399 -23.51 -7.17 -15.05
N ASN A 400 -22.65 -6.86 -14.06
CA ASN A 400 -22.50 -5.49 -13.55
C ASN A 400 -21.72 -4.58 -14.51
N MET A 401 -20.70 -5.12 -15.20
CA MET A 401 -19.92 -4.34 -16.18
C MET A 401 -20.74 -4.06 -17.46
N GLU A 402 -21.61 -4.98 -17.88
CA GLU A 402 -22.57 -4.73 -18.97
C GLU A 402 -23.60 -3.65 -18.59
N GLY A 403 -23.95 -3.52 -17.30
CA GLY A 403 -24.86 -2.49 -16.79
C GLY A 403 -24.25 -1.07 -16.75
N MET A 404 -22.93 -0.92 -16.76
CA MET A 404 -22.22 0.38 -16.76
C MET A 404 -21.91 0.93 -18.18
N ALA A 405 -22.22 0.19 -19.23
CA ALA A 405 -21.98 0.58 -20.62
C ALA A 405 -23.12 1.46 -21.24
N TRP A 406 -23.99 2.07 -20.41
CA TRP A 406 -25.07 2.94 -20.87
C TRP A 406 -24.98 4.35 -20.28
#